data_95c5d4081b42adc7ff27bd17b6e243dc
#
_entry.id   95c5d4081b42adc7ff27bd17b6e243dc
#
_cell.length_a   1.000
_cell.length_b   1.000
_cell.length_c   1.000
_cell.angle_alpha   90.00
_cell.angle_beta   90.00
_cell.angle_gamma   90.00
#
_symmetry.space_group_name_H-M   'P 1'
#
loop_
_entity.id
_entity.type
_entity.pdbx_description
1 polymer ?
#
loop_
_entity_poly.entity_id
_entity_poly.type
_entity_poly.pdbx_seq_one_letter_code
_entity_poly.pdbx_strand_id
1 'polypeptide(L)'
;MMKTNYIRKTPKALVACEESQRVCIELRRVGIEAYSCDIIECSGGHPEWHIQHDVEELLTPPVSFKTADSTEHYIDKWDLVIAHPPCTYLTVTGNRYFYPNGYPSLLKRNPEKVNELITARKTEREKAIRFFLKFTQIDCKHVAIENPVGVMSTVYRKPDCIIQPWQFGTPVSKTTCLWLKGLQPLKPTEVVQPKPKIKFASGRSMDPWYLYTFSLSPTERAKERSKTFPGVAKAMADTWGVMVMSECNNGVTNE
;
A
#
# COMPACT_ATOMS: atom_id res chain seq x y z
N MET A 1 40.69 19.30 21.39
CA MET A 1 39.66 18.26 21.14
C MET A 1 38.77 18.77 20.03
N MET A 2 38.96 18.29 18.80
CA MET A 2 38.03 18.58 17.70
C MET A 2 36.71 17.82 17.98
N LYS A 3 35.61 18.56 18.18
CA LYS A 3 34.27 17.95 18.16
C LYS A 3 33.95 17.57 16.72
N THR A 4 34.09 16.32 16.38
CA THR A 4 33.60 15.80 15.12
C THR A 4 32.09 15.98 15.14
N ASN A 5 31.55 16.93 14.39
CA ASN A 5 30.12 17.10 14.19
C ASN A 5 29.65 15.91 13.32
N TYR A 6 29.18 14.83 13.93
CA TYR A 6 28.50 13.76 13.26
C TYR A 6 27.20 14.29 12.67
N ILE A 7 27.17 14.49 11.36
CA ILE A 7 25.94 14.82 10.65
C ILE A 7 25.06 13.56 10.72
N ARG A 8 24.04 13.61 11.54
CA ARG A 8 23.06 12.54 11.70
C ARG A 8 22.33 12.35 10.37
N LYS A 9 22.57 11.25 9.66
CA LYS A 9 21.90 10.97 8.38
C LYS A 9 20.43 10.63 8.66
N THR A 10 19.49 11.47 8.20
CA THR A 10 18.04 11.19 8.28
C THR A 10 17.72 10.11 7.26
N PRO A 11 17.15 8.96 7.67
CA PRO A 11 16.77 7.92 6.73
C PRO A 11 15.62 8.37 5.84
N LYS A 12 15.63 7.88 4.60
CA LYS A 12 14.69 8.27 3.55
C LYS A 12 13.73 7.14 3.21
N ALA A 13 12.44 7.43 3.14
CA ALA A 13 11.42 6.44 2.83
C ALA A 13 10.55 6.84 1.64
N LEU A 14 10.22 5.86 0.80
CA LEU A 14 9.20 5.95 -0.24
C LEU A 14 7.94 5.21 0.21
N VAL A 15 6.79 5.90 0.19
CA VAL A 15 5.47 5.28 0.32
C VAL A 15 4.81 5.29 -1.06
N ALA A 16 4.89 4.17 -1.73
CA ALA A 16 4.49 4.00 -3.13
C ALA A 16 2.98 3.71 -3.26
N CYS A 17 2.31 4.35 -4.23
CA CYS A 17 0.87 4.24 -4.48
C CYS A 17 0.04 4.69 -3.27
N GLU A 18 0.41 5.83 -2.67
CA GLU A 18 -0.29 6.40 -1.52
C GLU A 18 -0.65 7.87 -1.74
N GLU A 19 -1.85 8.17 -2.21
CA GLU A 19 -2.37 9.53 -2.32
C GLU A 19 -2.78 10.11 -0.96
N SER A 20 -3.16 9.25 -0.02
CA SER A 20 -3.71 9.66 1.29
C SER A 20 -2.67 10.17 2.28
N GLN A 21 -1.42 9.90 2.06
CA GLN A 21 -0.27 10.27 2.90
C GLN A 21 -0.33 9.73 4.35
N ARG A 22 -1.24 8.81 4.68
CA ARG A 22 -1.42 8.34 6.05
C ARG A 22 -0.19 7.67 6.61
N VAL A 23 0.47 6.82 5.82
CA VAL A 23 1.72 6.17 6.22
C VAL A 23 2.88 7.15 6.15
N CYS A 24 2.93 8.00 5.12
CA CYS A 24 3.94 9.05 4.97
C CYS A 24 3.95 10.00 6.19
N ILE A 25 2.79 10.51 6.62
CA ILE A 25 2.64 11.39 7.79
C ILE A 25 3.15 10.69 9.06
N GLU A 26 2.78 9.45 9.28
CA GLU A 26 3.22 8.71 10.47
C GLU A 26 4.73 8.41 10.47
N LEU A 27 5.33 8.12 9.31
CA LEU A 27 6.78 7.97 9.17
C LEU A 27 7.51 9.29 9.49
N ARG A 28 6.97 10.43 9.02
CA ARG A 28 7.52 11.74 9.35
C ARG A 28 7.38 12.07 10.83
N ARG A 29 6.31 11.65 11.48
CA ARG A 29 6.13 11.80 12.94
C ARG A 29 7.25 11.14 13.74
N VAL A 30 7.79 10.01 13.27
CA VAL A 30 8.92 9.31 13.93
C VAL A 30 10.30 9.75 13.42
N GLY A 31 10.37 10.78 12.58
CA GLY A 31 11.62 11.41 12.14
C GLY A 31 12.20 10.89 10.84
N ILE A 32 11.49 10.04 10.09
CA ILE A 32 11.89 9.61 8.75
C ILE A 32 11.59 10.70 7.72
N GLU A 33 12.52 10.99 6.81
CA GLU A 33 12.27 11.82 5.63
C GLU A 33 11.48 10.98 4.61
N ALA A 34 10.15 10.93 4.77
CA ALA A 34 9.26 10.12 3.95
C ALA A 34 8.59 10.93 2.83
N TYR A 35 8.45 10.30 1.66
CA TYR A 35 7.71 10.82 0.51
C TYR A 35 6.65 9.83 0.08
N SER A 36 5.41 10.31 -0.09
CA SER A 36 4.35 9.55 -0.75
C SER A 36 4.43 9.76 -2.27
N CYS A 37 4.08 8.74 -3.04
CA CYS A 37 4.00 8.83 -4.50
C CYS A 37 2.71 8.19 -5.00
N ASP A 38 1.98 8.91 -5.85
CA ASP A 38 0.83 8.41 -6.60
C ASP A 38 0.69 9.21 -7.91
N ILE A 39 -0.03 8.66 -8.88
CA ILE A 39 -0.34 9.36 -10.15
C ILE A 39 -1.40 10.45 -9.97
N ILE A 40 -2.12 10.45 -8.86
CA ILE A 40 -3.15 11.45 -8.51
C ILE A 40 -2.65 12.36 -7.39
N GLU A 41 -3.30 13.51 -7.28
CA GLU A 41 -3.04 14.50 -6.25
C GLU A 41 -3.27 13.94 -4.83
N CYS A 42 -2.41 14.34 -3.88
CA CYS A 42 -2.52 13.91 -2.49
C CYS A 42 -3.76 14.49 -1.80
N SER A 43 -4.31 13.71 -0.86
CA SER A 43 -5.41 14.14 0.02
C SER A 43 -5.00 14.30 1.49
N GLY A 44 -3.73 14.07 1.81
CA GLY A 44 -3.21 14.19 3.17
C GLY A 44 -2.86 15.62 3.60
N GLY A 45 -2.85 16.58 2.65
CA GLY A 45 -2.63 18.00 2.93
C GLY A 45 -1.16 18.43 2.97
N HIS A 46 -0.24 17.58 2.54
CA HIS A 46 1.20 17.84 2.53
C HIS A 46 1.78 17.73 1.12
N PRO A 47 1.54 18.71 0.21
CA PRO A 47 2.05 18.69 -1.15
C PRO A 47 3.60 18.65 -1.19
N GLU A 48 4.28 19.20 -0.19
CA GLU A 48 5.74 19.19 -0.02
C GLU A 48 6.32 17.80 0.27
N TRP A 49 5.48 16.79 0.52
CA TRP A 49 5.88 15.39 0.75
C TRP A 49 5.30 14.45 -0.29
N HIS A 50 4.61 14.97 -1.31
CA HIS A 50 3.94 14.16 -2.31
C HIS A 50 4.61 14.28 -3.68
N ILE A 51 4.88 13.14 -4.29
CA ILE A 51 5.40 13.03 -5.65
C ILE A 51 4.24 12.59 -6.53
N GLN A 52 3.68 13.52 -7.32
CA GLN A 52 2.60 13.18 -8.26
C GLN A 52 3.21 12.70 -9.57
N HIS A 53 3.60 11.42 -9.60
CA HIS A 53 4.29 10.80 -10.72
C HIS A 53 4.10 9.29 -10.78
N ASP A 54 4.55 8.67 -11.88
CA ASP A 54 4.66 7.21 -11.93
C ASP A 54 5.77 6.75 -10.98
N VAL A 55 5.40 5.95 -10.00
CA VAL A 55 6.32 5.46 -8.97
C VAL A 55 7.45 4.58 -9.55
N GLU A 56 7.27 3.99 -10.72
CA GLU A 56 8.28 3.14 -11.34
C GLU A 56 9.61 3.87 -11.56
N GLU A 57 9.57 5.18 -11.81
CA GLU A 57 10.76 6.01 -11.99
C GLU A 57 11.54 6.25 -10.69
N LEU A 58 10.93 5.96 -9.53
CA LEU A 58 11.54 6.14 -8.22
C LEU A 58 12.14 4.85 -7.64
N LEU A 59 11.92 3.70 -8.30
CA LEU A 59 12.30 2.39 -7.75
C LEU A 59 13.78 2.06 -7.89
N THR A 60 14.53 2.84 -8.69
CA THR A 60 15.95 2.57 -8.96
C THR A 60 16.79 3.82 -8.67
N PRO A 61 17.07 4.14 -7.40
CA PRO A 61 17.97 5.22 -7.04
C PRO A 61 19.41 5.01 -7.61
N PRO A 62 20.17 6.12 -7.88
CA PRO A 62 19.83 7.49 -7.50
C PRO A 62 18.75 8.12 -8.38
N VAL A 63 17.85 8.90 -7.75
CA VAL A 63 16.74 9.56 -8.45
C VAL A 63 16.60 11.03 -8.03
N SER A 64 16.19 11.86 -8.98
CA SER A 64 15.75 13.26 -8.73
C SER A 64 14.27 13.36 -9.07
N PHE A 65 13.51 14.09 -8.27
CA PHE A 65 12.10 14.33 -8.50
C PHE A 65 11.67 15.71 -7.95
N LYS A 66 10.45 16.12 -8.31
CA LYS A 66 9.79 17.26 -7.69
C LYS A 66 8.59 16.79 -6.87
N THR A 67 8.43 17.37 -5.70
CA THR A 67 7.19 17.26 -4.94
C THR A 67 6.09 18.14 -5.52
N ALA A 68 4.84 17.96 -5.12
CA ALA A 68 3.70 18.68 -5.67
C ALA A 68 3.74 20.20 -5.40
N ASP A 69 4.55 20.66 -4.45
CA ASP A 69 4.88 22.08 -4.20
C ASP A 69 6.01 22.60 -5.11
N SER A 70 6.47 21.78 -6.06
CA SER A 70 7.57 22.09 -7.00
C SER A 70 8.98 22.10 -6.39
N THR A 71 9.16 21.65 -5.15
CA THR A 71 10.49 21.52 -4.54
C THR A 71 11.26 20.35 -5.16
N GLU A 72 12.52 20.57 -5.53
CA GLU A 72 13.39 19.53 -6.08
C GLU A 72 14.09 18.73 -4.99
N HIS A 73 14.15 17.42 -5.16
CA HIS A 73 14.79 16.49 -4.25
C HIS A 73 15.72 15.55 -5.00
N TYR A 74 16.76 15.07 -4.30
CA TYR A 74 17.65 14.03 -4.76
C TYR A 74 17.76 12.94 -3.70
N ILE A 75 17.58 11.69 -4.10
CA ILE A 75 17.67 10.50 -3.26
C ILE A 75 18.74 9.60 -3.84
N ASP A 76 19.79 9.35 -3.07
CA ASP A 76 20.87 8.40 -3.38
C ASP A 76 20.42 6.95 -3.18
N LYS A 77 19.58 6.69 -2.17
CA LYS A 77 18.98 5.39 -1.88
C LYS A 77 17.75 5.55 -0.98
N TRP A 78 16.86 4.59 -1.05
CA TRP A 78 15.77 4.44 -0.09
C TRP A 78 16.22 3.54 1.07
N ASP A 79 15.97 3.95 2.30
CA ASP A 79 16.23 3.16 3.52
C ASP A 79 15.01 2.30 3.89
N LEU A 80 13.81 2.73 3.47
CA LEU A 80 12.53 2.02 3.64
C LEU A 80 11.62 2.26 2.44
N VAL A 81 10.99 1.20 1.93
CA VAL A 81 9.92 1.31 0.93
C VAL A 81 8.67 0.61 1.46
N ILE A 82 7.55 1.33 1.47
CA ILE A 82 6.23 0.75 1.76
C ILE A 82 5.38 0.97 0.50
N ALA A 83 4.84 -0.11 -0.07
CA ALA A 83 4.10 -0.06 -1.33
C ALA A 83 2.68 -0.58 -1.17
N HIS A 84 1.73 0.14 -1.80
CA HIS A 84 0.30 -0.19 -1.85
C HIS A 84 -0.16 -0.40 -3.31
N PRO A 85 0.42 -1.37 -4.07
CA PRO A 85 0.11 -1.51 -5.48
C PRO A 85 -1.39 -1.77 -5.72
N PRO A 86 -1.98 -1.21 -6.79
CA PRO A 86 -3.40 -1.34 -7.08
C PRO A 86 -3.88 -2.78 -7.08
N CYS A 87 -4.90 -3.07 -6.25
CA CYS A 87 -5.40 -4.44 -6.02
C CYS A 87 -6.56 -4.86 -6.94
N THR A 88 -7.07 -3.98 -7.81
CA THR A 88 -8.30 -4.18 -8.60
C THR A 88 -8.32 -5.51 -9.37
N TYR A 89 -7.19 -5.90 -9.94
CA TYR A 89 -7.05 -7.13 -10.70
C TYR A 89 -6.41 -8.28 -9.91
N LEU A 90 -5.90 -8.01 -8.71
CA LEU A 90 -5.17 -8.99 -7.89
C LEU A 90 -6.06 -9.67 -6.84
N THR A 91 -7.08 -8.98 -6.33
CA THR A 91 -7.93 -9.46 -5.22
C THR A 91 -8.89 -10.58 -5.63
N VAL A 92 -9.16 -11.50 -4.70
CA VAL A 92 -10.15 -12.57 -4.87
C VAL A 92 -11.57 -12.05 -5.12
N THR A 93 -11.92 -10.87 -4.61
CA THR A 93 -13.26 -10.28 -4.77
C THR A 93 -13.62 -10.06 -6.24
N GLY A 94 -12.63 -9.81 -7.10
CA GLY A 94 -12.80 -9.63 -8.55
C GLY A 94 -12.76 -10.93 -9.37
N ASN A 95 -12.48 -12.08 -8.76
CA ASN A 95 -12.21 -13.33 -9.49
C ASN A 95 -13.36 -13.78 -10.38
N ARG A 96 -14.62 -13.57 -9.95
CA ARG A 96 -15.79 -13.97 -10.76
C ARG A 96 -15.79 -13.35 -12.17
N TYR A 97 -15.20 -12.16 -12.35
CA TYR A 97 -15.17 -11.44 -13.63
C TYR A 97 -14.07 -11.95 -14.59
N PHE A 98 -13.36 -12.99 -14.24
CA PHE A 98 -12.47 -13.73 -15.14
C PHE A 98 -13.16 -14.92 -15.82
N TYR A 99 -14.46 -15.12 -15.57
CA TYR A 99 -15.26 -16.21 -16.08
C TYR A 99 -16.60 -15.69 -16.61
N PRO A 100 -17.22 -16.39 -17.61
CA PRO A 100 -18.48 -15.95 -18.20
C PRO A 100 -19.63 -15.75 -17.21
N ASN A 101 -19.69 -16.59 -16.17
CA ASN A 101 -20.71 -16.49 -15.12
C ASN A 101 -20.62 -15.21 -14.26
N GLY A 102 -19.56 -14.45 -14.36
CA GLY A 102 -19.45 -13.11 -13.78
C GLY A 102 -20.31 -12.05 -14.47
N TYR A 103 -20.82 -12.35 -15.68
CA TYR A 103 -21.58 -11.43 -16.53
C TYR A 103 -22.93 -12.04 -16.99
N PRO A 104 -23.79 -12.54 -16.09
CA PRO A 104 -24.92 -13.40 -16.46
C PRO A 104 -25.91 -12.74 -17.43
N SER A 105 -26.20 -11.45 -17.27
CA SER A 105 -27.12 -10.71 -18.15
C SER A 105 -26.49 -10.37 -19.50
N LEU A 106 -25.20 -10.03 -19.52
CA LEU A 106 -24.48 -9.72 -20.76
C LEU A 106 -24.19 -10.99 -21.57
N LEU A 107 -23.88 -12.09 -20.90
CA LEU A 107 -23.60 -13.37 -21.53
C LEU A 107 -24.78 -13.87 -22.38
N LYS A 108 -26.03 -13.65 -21.90
CA LYS A 108 -27.24 -13.99 -22.66
C LYS A 108 -27.47 -13.10 -23.89
N ARG A 109 -27.00 -11.87 -23.86
CA ARG A 109 -27.24 -10.87 -24.93
C ARG A 109 -26.10 -10.75 -25.92
N ASN A 110 -24.86 -10.86 -25.44
CA ASN A 110 -23.66 -10.69 -26.25
C ASN A 110 -22.50 -11.50 -25.66
N PRO A 111 -22.37 -12.81 -25.98
CA PRO A 111 -21.30 -13.67 -25.49
C PRO A 111 -19.90 -13.21 -25.94
N GLU A 112 -19.80 -12.65 -27.16
CA GLU A 112 -18.52 -12.17 -27.73
C GLU A 112 -17.97 -11.02 -26.88
N LYS A 113 -18.81 -10.07 -26.51
CA LYS A 113 -18.45 -8.96 -25.63
C LYS A 113 -17.99 -9.44 -24.26
N VAL A 114 -18.57 -10.51 -23.72
CA VAL A 114 -18.10 -11.12 -22.46
C VAL A 114 -16.69 -11.68 -22.62
N ASN A 115 -16.39 -12.35 -23.73
CA ASN A 115 -15.06 -12.90 -24.01
C ASN A 115 -14.01 -11.77 -24.15
N GLU A 116 -14.34 -10.67 -24.83
CA GLU A 116 -13.48 -9.48 -24.90
C GLU A 116 -13.15 -8.92 -23.50
N LEU A 117 -14.18 -8.74 -22.64
CA LEU A 117 -14.01 -8.24 -21.28
C LEU A 117 -13.14 -9.17 -20.42
N ILE A 118 -13.30 -10.48 -20.56
CA ILE A 118 -12.48 -11.46 -19.85
C ILE A 118 -11.05 -11.40 -20.32
N THR A 119 -10.81 -11.32 -21.63
CA THR A 119 -9.48 -11.23 -22.23
C THR A 119 -8.77 -9.96 -21.77
N ALA A 120 -9.43 -8.80 -21.90
CA ALA A 120 -8.90 -7.54 -21.41
C ALA A 120 -8.54 -7.60 -19.90
N ARG A 121 -9.43 -8.20 -19.09
CA ARG A 121 -9.19 -8.34 -17.67
C ARG A 121 -8.01 -9.25 -17.33
N LYS A 122 -7.78 -10.32 -18.10
CA LYS A 122 -6.59 -11.18 -17.95
C LYS A 122 -5.31 -10.41 -18.25
N THR A 123 -5.28 -9.63 -19.34
CA THR A 123 -4.14 -8.77 -19.69
C THR A 123 -3.84 -7.75 -18.57
N GLU A 124 -4.87 -7.10 -18.04
CA GLU A 124 -4.70 -6.14 -16.93
C GLU A 124 -4.21 -6.83 -15.64
N ARG A 125 -4.63 -8.07 -15.36
CA ARG A 125 -4.08 -8.85 -14.25
C ARG A 125 -2.60 -9.14 -14.41
N GLU A 126 -2.16 -9.50 -15.61
CA GLU A 126 -0.74 -9.73 -15.89
C GLU A 126 0.11 -8.47 -15.69
N LYS A 127 -0.40 -7.31 -16.12
CA LYS A 127 0.25 -6.02 -15.87
C LYS A 127 0.33 -5.74 -14.35
N ALA A 128 -0.77 -5.94 -13.62
CA ALA A 128 -0.82 -5.72 -12.18
C ALA A 128 0.13 -6.66 -11.42
N ILE A 129 0.27 -7.93 -11.84
CA ILE A 129 1.24 -8.88 -11.28
C ILE A 129 2.66 -8.39 -11.53
N ARG A 130 3.00 -7.99 -12.76
CA ARG A 130 4.34 -7.46 -13.10
C ARG A 130 4.65 -6.21 -12.28
N PHE A 131 3.69 -5.30 -12.15
CA PHE A 131 3.85 -4.10 -11.32
C PHE A 131 4.11 -4.43 -9.85
N PHE A 132 3.32 -5.33 -9.26
CA PHE A 132 3.56 -5.80 -7.89
C PHE A 132 4.98 -6.39 -7.72
N LEU A 133 5.42 -7.21 -8.67
CA LEU A 133 6.73 -7.86 -8.60
C LEU A 133 7.90 -6.88 -8.67
N LYS A 134 7.76 -5.70 -9.28
CA LYS A 134 8.79 -4.65 -9.29
C LYS A 134 9.19 -4.26 -7.86
N PHE A 135 8.23 -4.13 -6.96
CA PHE A 135 8.51 -3.80 -5.55
C PHE A 135 9.29 -4.90 -4.81
N THR A 136 9.19 -6.15 -5.26
CA THR A 136 9.97 -7.25 -4.65
C THR A 136 11.45 -7.22 -5.03
N GLN A 137 11.79 -6.49 -6.10
CA GLN A 137 13.12 -6.44 -6.72
C GLN A 137 13.90 -5.16 -6.38
N ILE A 138 13.28 -4.23 -5.64
CA ILE A 138 13.93 -2.95 -5.27
C ILE A 138 15.21 -3.22 -4.49
N ASP A 139 16.28 -2.50 -4.86
CA ASP A 139 17.52 -2.46 -4.06
C ASP A 139 17.32 -1.56 -2.83
N CYS A 140 16.57 -2.09 -1.88
CA CYS A 140 16.31 -1.49 -0.57
C CYS A 140 16.33 -2.62 0.47
N LYS A 141 16.97 -2.37 1.61
CA LYS A 141 17.09 -3.35 2.70
C LYS A 141 15.71 -3.65 3.32
N HIS A 142 14.85 -2.65 3.43
CA HIS A 142 13.57 -2.71 4.13
C HIS A 142 12.43 -2.41 3.18
N VAL A 143 11.64 -3.44 2.83
CA VAL A 143 10.49 -3.31 1.94
C VAL A 143 9.27 -3.98 2.54
N ALA A 144 8.12 -3.29 2.52
CA ALA A 144 6.81 -3.85 2.81
C ALA A 144 5.89 -3.64 1.61
N ILE A 145 5.20 -4.68 1.16
CA ILE A 145 4.20 -4.61 0.11
C ILE A 145 2.86 -5.01 0.69
N GLU A 146 1.87 -4.14 0.60
CA GLU A 146 0.52 -4.35 1.09
C GLU A 146 -0.42 -4.69 -0.07
N ASN A 147 -1.22 -5.73 0.08
CA ASN A 147 -2.33 -6.01 -0.83
C ASN A 147 -3.38 -6.87 -0.11
N PRO A 148 -4.66 -6.84 -0.50
CA PRO A 148 -5.66 -7.76 0.05
C PRO A 148 -5.40 -9.21 -0.38
N VAL A 149 -6.13 -10.15 0.22
CA VAL A 149 -6.09 -11.56 -0.19
C VAL A 149 -6.37 -11.68 -1.69
N GLY A 150 -5.45 -12.29 -2.41
CA GLY A 150 -5.48 -12.34 -3.86
C GLY A 150 -4.50 -13.31 -4.48
N VAL A 151 -4.33 -13.14 -5.78
CA VAL A 151 -3.51 -14.01 -6.62
C VAL A 151 -2.02 -14.00 -6.23
N MET A 152 -1.53 -12.92 -5.61
CA MET A 152 -0.11 -12.81 -5.25
C MET A 152 0.36 -13.84 -4.23
N SER A 153 -0.55 -14.34 -3.37
CA SER A 153 -0.26 -15.45 -2.46
C SER A 153 0.04 -16.78 -3.17
N THR A 154 -0.30 -16.89 -4.46
CA THR A 154 -0.06 -18.09 -5.29
C THR A 154 1.03 -17.82 -6.33
N VAL A 155 1.00 -16.66 -6.97
CA VAL A 155 1.92 -16.31 -8.07
C VAL A 155 3.32 -15.95 -7.57
N TYR A 156 3.41 -15.29 -6.42
CA TYR A 156 4.68 -14.92 -5.81
C TYR A 156 5.02 -15.83 -4.63
N ARG A 157 4.47 -15.56 -3.46
CA ARG A 157 4.62 -16.39 -2.26
C ARG A 157 3.54 -16.06 -1.23
N LYS A 158 3.40 -16.86 -0.20
CA LYS A 158 2.54 -16.53 0.94
C LYS A 158 3.00 -15.22 1.59
N PRO A 159 2.08 -14.38 2.10
CA PRO A 159 2.44 -13.19 2.85
C PRO A 159 3.14 -13.57 4.17
N ASP A 160 4.01 -12.70 4.65
CA ASP A 160 4.72 -12.89 5.93
C ASP A 160 3.78 -12.69 7.12
N CYS A 161 2.80 -11.81 6.98
CA CYS A 161 1.71 -11.67 7.95
C CYS A 161 0.40 -11.20 7.30
N ILE A 162 -0.68 -11.46 7.99
CA ILE A 162 -2.02 -11.01 7.63
C ILE A 162 -2.57 -10.23 8.79
N ILE A 163 -3.02 -9.00 8.53
CA ILE A 163 -3.52 -8.07 9.52
C ILE A 163 -4.99 -7.68 9.27
N GLN A 164 -5.62 -7.14 10.30
CA GLN A 164 -6.96 -6.59 10.26
C GLN A 164 -6.98 -5.23 10.94
N PRO A 165 -7.71 -4.22 10.45
CA PRO A 165 -7.81 -2.90 11.07
C PRO A 165 -8.26 -2.93 12.54
N TRP A 166 -9.11 -3.90 12.94
CA TRP A 166 -9.56 -4.06 14.32
C TRP A 166 -8.45 -4.46 15.29
N GLN A 167 -7.33 -4.97 14.80
CA GLN A 167 -6.13 -5.23 15.61
C GLN A 167 -5.36 -3.94 15.95
N PHE A 168 -5.73 -2.82 15.32
CA PHE A 168 -5.04 -1.53 15.37
C PHE A 168 -6.03 -0.38 15.67
N GLY A 169 -7.04 -0.60 16.49
CA GLY A 169 -7.94 0.43 16.98
C GLY A 169 -9.11 0.82 16.05
N THR A 170 -9.24 0.22 14.85
CA THR A 170 -10.34 0.54 13.95
C THR A 170 -11.29 -0.65 13.83
N PRO A 171 -12.58 -0.57 14.24
CA PRO A 171 -13.48 -1.71 14.33
C PRO A 171 -14.03 -2.17 12.96
N VAL A 172 -13.12 -2.40 12.00
CA VAL A 172 -13.38 -2.79 10.60
C VAL A 172 -12.67 -4.10 10.30
N SER A 173 -13.35 -4.98 9.53
CA SER A 173 -12.78 -6.21 8.99
C SER A 173 -12.37 -6.01 7.52
N LYS A 174 -11.09 -5.78 7.28
CA LYS A 174 -10.47 -5.71 5.94
C LYS A 174 -9.17 -6.50 5.98
N THR A 175 -9.23 -7.77 5.55
CA THR A 175 -8.05 -8.64 5.53
C THR A 175 -6.97 -8.09 4.60
N THR A 176 -5.82 -7.79 5.16
CA THR A 176 -4.68 -7.18 4.49
C THR A 176 -3.46 -8.08 4.63
N CYS A 177 -2.84 -8.42 3.51
CA CYS A 177 -1.63 -9.23 3.43
C CYS A 177 -0.41 -8.32 3.32
N LEU A 178 0.67 -8.67 4.02
CA LEU A 178 1.95 -7.97 3.98
C LEU A 178 3.05 -8.93 3.55
N TRP A 179 3.79 -8.56 2.50
CA TRP A 179 5.03 -9.22 2.06
C TRP A 179 6.20 -8.34 2.47
N LEU A 180 7.12 -8.90 3.25
CA LEU A 180 8.17 -8.17 3.93
C LEU A 180 9.56 -8.61 3.47
N LYS A 181 10.48 -7.65 3.39
CA LYS A 181 11.93 -7.84 3.20
C LYS A 181 12.64 -7.03 4.27
N GLY A 182 13.45 -7.67 5.11
CA GLY A 182 14.20 -7.01 6.18
C GLY A 182 13.35 -6.35 7.29
N LEU A 183 12.07 -6.67 7.37
CA LEU A 183 11.11 -6.10 8.31
C LEU A 183 10.46 -7.19 9.17
N GLN A 184 10.09 -6.85 10.39
CA GLN A 184 9.33 -7.75 11.27
C GLN A 184 7.81 -7.68 10.97
N PRO A 185 7.07 -8.78 11.11
CA PRO A 185 5.61 -8.76 11.07
C PRO A 185 5.01 -7.77 12.08
N LEU A 186 3.97 -7.03 11.66
CA LEU A 186 3.26 -6.15 12.56
C LEU A 186 2.52 -6.96 13.63
N LYS A 187 2.61 -6.51 14.88
CA LYS A 187 1.86 -7.05 16.00
C LYS A 187 0.67 -6.14 16.31
N PRO A 188 -0.48 -6.70 16.75
CA PRO A 188 -1.60 -5.90 17.21
C PRO A 188 -1.18 -4.88 18.27
N THR A 189 -1.64 -3.63 18.13
CA THR A 189 -1.33 -2.54 19.07
C THR A 189 -2.51 -2.14 19.93
N GLU A 190 -3.72 -2.20 19.35
CA GLU A 190 -4.97 -1.87 20.04
C GLU A 190 -6.09 -2.76 19.49
N VAL A 191 -6.39 -3.84 20.20
CA VAL A 191 -7.41 -4.82 19.76
C VAL A 191 -8.79 -4.33 20.17
N VAL A 192 -9.62 -3.99 19.18
CA VAL A 192 -11.02 -3.60 19.38
C VAL A 192 -11.96 -4.62 18.75
N GLN A 193 -13.19 -4.71 19.26
CA GLN A 193 -14.18 -5.60 18.66
C GLN A 193 -14.61 -5.10 17.29
N PRO A 194 -14.47 -5.89 16.20
CA PRO A 194 -14.97 -5.49 14.88
C PRO A 194 -16.50 -5.38 14.89
N LYS A 195 -17.04 -4.45 14.12
CA LYS A 195 -18.50 -4.32 13.96
C LYS A 195 -19.09 -5.61 13.40
N PRO A 196 -20.27 -6.06 13.88
CA PRO A 196 -20.96 -7.23 13.34
C PRO A 196 -21.22 -7.06 11.83
N LYS A 197 -20.93 -8.11 11.06
CA LYS A 197 -21.22 -8.11 9.64
C LYS A 197 -22.73 -8.13 9.39
N ILE A 198 -23.17 -7.34 8.43
CA ILE A 198 -24.57 -7.32 7.98
C ILE A 198 -24.81 -8.52 7.09
N LYS A 199 -25.79 -9.34 7.46
CA LYS A 199 -26.21 -10.54 6.69
C LYS A 199 -27.30 -10.16 5.71
N PHE A 200 -27.19 -10.64 4.48
CA PHE A 200 -28.20 -10.48 3.43
C PHE A 200 -29.03 -11.76 3.27
N ALA A 201 -30.25 -11.64 2.71
CA ALA A 201 -31.10 -12.77 2.39
C ALA A 201 -30.41 -13.81 1.45
N SER A 202 -29.44 -13.37 0.65
CA SER A 202 -28.62 -14.23 -0.21
C SER A 202 -27.59 -15.10 0.53
N GLY A 203 -27.54 -15.05 1.86
CA GLY A 203 -26.55 -15.73 2.71
C GLY A 203 -25.18 -15.05 2.76
N ARG A 204 -24.96 -14.00 1.99
CA ARG A 204 -23.73 -13.20 2.03
C ARG A 204 -23.70 -12.33 3.29
N SER A 205 -22.50 -12.04 3.78
CA SER A 205 -22.31 -11.06 4.86
C SER A 205 -21.21 -10.07 4.49
N MET A 206 -21.37 -8.82 4.93
CA MET A 206 -20.45 -7.75 4.58
C MET A 206 -20.21 -6.83 5.79
N ASP A 207 -18.97 -6.32 5.92
CA ASP A 207 -18.63 -5.33 6.92
C ASP A 207 -19.39 -4.01 6.67
N PRO A 208 -19.93 -3.36 7.71
CA PRO A 208 -20.67 -2.09 7.57
C PRO A 208 -19.87 -0.98 6.87
N TRP A 209 -18.54 -0.91 7.14
CA TRP A 209 -17.68 0.04 6.46
C TRP A 209 -17.62 -0.22 4.95
N TYR A 210 -17.52 -1.49 4.57
CA TYR A 210 -17.51 -1.85 3.15
C TYR A 210 -18.83 -1.51 2.45
N LEU A 211 -19.96 -1.69 3.14
CA LEU A 211 -21.28 -1.28 2.66
C LEU A 211 -21.39 0.22 2.49
N TYR A 212 -20.93 0.99 3.48
CA TYR A 212 -20.88 2.47 3.37
C TYR A 212 -20.16 2.90 2.08
N THR A 213 -19.06 2.24 1.72
CA THR A 213 -18.34 2.63 0.49
C THR A 213 -19.17 2.48 -0.80
N PHE A 214 -20.25 1.70 -0.81
CA PHE A 214 -21.14 1.61 -1.98
C PHE A 214 -22.04 2.85 -2.18
N SER A 215 -22.23 3.68 -1.16
CA SER A 215 -22.94 4.97 -1.29
C SER A 215 -22.09 6.04 -1.98
N LEU A 216 -20.78 5.82 -2.08
CA LEU A 216 -19.84 6.72 -2.74
C LEU A 216 -19.83 6.50 -4.26
N SER A 217 -19.48 7.55 -5.02
CA SER A 217 -19.18 7.41 -6.45
C SER A 217 -18.08 6.36 -6.69
N PRO A 218 -17.96 5.78 -7.90
CA PRO A 218 -16.91 4.79 -8.19
C PRO A 218 -15.50 5.28 -7.86
N THR A 219 -15.19 6.54 -8.18
CA THR A 219 -13.89 7.17 -7.93
C THR A 219 -13.63 7.36 -6.43
N GLU A 220 -14.57 7.97 -5.71
CA GLU A 220 -14.46 8.17 -4.26
C GLU A 220 -14.37 6.84 -3.51
N ARG A 221 -15.13 5.84 -3.95
CA ARG A 221 -15.09 4.49 -3.42
C ARG A 221 -13.72 3.85 -3.58
N ALA A 222 -13.11 3.95 -4.75
CA ALA A 222 -11.77 3.45 -4.99
C ALA A 222 -10.77 4.14 -4.07
N LYS A 223 -10.82 5.46 -4.00
CA LYS A 223 -9.99 6.30 -3.12
C LYS A 223 -10.17 5.95 -1.64
N GLU A 224 -11.41 5.80 -1.16
CA GLU A 224 -11.68 5.45 0.25
C GLU A 224 -11.17 4.05 0.59
N ARG A 225 -11.30 3.10 -0.34
CA ARG A 225 -10.84 1.71 -0.12
C ARG A 225 -9.33 1.52 -0.22
N SER A 226 -8.61 2.42 -0.89
CA SER A 226 -7.14 2.38 -0.98
C SER A 226 -6.46 2.91 0.28
N LYS A 227 -7.10 3.80 1.02
CA LYS A 227 -6.52 4.41 2.22
C LYS A 227 -6.13 3.37 3.28
N THR A 228 -4.93 3.51 3.81
CA THR A 228 -4.48 2.77 4.99
C THR A 228 -5.23 3.26 6.23
N PHE A 229 -5.65 2.35 7.10
CA PHE A 229 -6.32 2.73 8.36
C PHE A 229 -5.32 3.39 9.31
N PRO A 230 -5.73 4.44 10.06
CA PRO A 230 -4.80 5.23 10.88
C PRO A 230 -3.97 4.40 11.84
N GLY A 231 -4.58 3.47 12.58
CA GLY A 231 -3.85 2.62 13.51
C GLY A 231 -2.86 1.67 12.82
N VAL A 232 -3.14 1.23 11.59
CA VAL A 232 -2.21 0.43 10.79
C VAL A 232 -1.03 1.29 10.34
N ALA A 233 -1.29 2.50 9.82
CA ALA A 233 -0.24 3.45 9.41
C ALA A 233 0.69 3.79 10.61
N LYS A 234 0.09 4.06 11.78
CA LYS A 234 0.84 4.30 13.02
C LYS A 234 1.69 3.09 13.41
N ALA A 235 1.15 1.86 13.34
CA ALA A 235 1.89 0.64 13.65
C ALA A 235 3.06 0.40 12.69
N MET A 236 2.91 0.69 11.40
CA MET A 236 4.00 0.64 10.42
C MET A 236 5.13 1.62 10.80
N ALA A 237 4.80 2.86 11.13
CA ALA A 237 5.79 3.86 11.53
C ALA A 237 6.48 3.52 12.86
N ASP A 238 5.71 3.14 13.88
CA ASP A 238 6.25 2.82 15.21
C ASP A 238 7.10 1.53 15.20
N THR A 239 6.81 0.58 14.31
CA THR A 239 7.58 -0.67 14.20
C THR A 239 8.74 -0.52 13.23
N TRP A 240 8.46 -0.16 11.97
CA TRP A 240 9.47 -0.16 10.91
C TRP A 240 10.24 1.15 10.83
N GLY A 241 9.54 2.29 10.98
CA GLY A 241 10.19 3.60 10.98
C GLY A 241 11.18 3.75 12.12
N VAL A 242 10.78 3.39 13.34
CA VAL A 242 11.66 3.45 14.53
C VAL A 242 12.85 2.49 14.40
N MET A 243 12.64 1.29 13.83
CA MET A 243 13.72 0.35 13.56
C MET A 243 14.76 0.93 12.59
N VAL A 244 14.30 1.50 11.46
CA VAL A 244 15.19 2.11 10.45
C VAL A 244 15.93 3.32 11.01
N MET A 245 15.26 4.17 11.81
CA MET A 245 15.89 5.26 12.56
C MET A 245 17.01 4.78 13.48
N SER A 246 16.77 3.69 14.20
CA SER A 246 17.75 3.10 15.13
C SER A 246 18.97 2.55 14.37
N GLU A 247 18.77 1.86 13.25
CA GLU A 247 19.86 1.34 12.42
C GLU A 247 20.72 2.46 11.85
N CYS A 248 20.13 3.54 11.32
CA CYS A 248 20.87 4.69 10.82
C CYS A 248 21.71 5.38 11.91
N ASN A 249 21.21 5.41 13.15
CA ASN A 249 21.96 5.99 14.27
C ASN A 249 23.15 5.10 14.70
N ASN A 250 22.98 3.76 14.66
CA ASN A 250 24.00 2.81 15.07
C ASN A 250 25.10 2.60 13.99
N GLY A 251 24.77 2.79 12.70
CA GLY A 251 25.73 2.69 11.59
C GLY A 251 26.78 3.80 11.59
N VAL A 252 26.52 4.91 12.26
CA VAL A 252 27.46 6.06 12.38
C VAL A 252 28.58 5.81 13.42
N THR A 253 28.49 4.78 14.23
CA THR A 253 29.43 4.51 15.33
C THR A 253 30.57 3.52 14.97
N ASN A 254 30.56 2.94 13.75
CA ASN A 254 31.46 1.85 13.36
C ASN A 254 32.36 2.13 12.13
N GLU A 255 32.52 3.41 11.70
CA GLU A 255 33.50 3.81 10.68
C GLU A 255 34.57 4.75 11.22
#